data_aed119da3eb1828c3466480a20a0e8da
#
_entry.id   aed119da3eb1828c3466480a20a0e8da
#
_cell.length_a   1.000
_cell.length_b   1.000
_cell.length_c   1.000
_cell.angle_alpha   90.00
_cell.angle_beta   90.00
_cell.angle_gamma   90.00
#
_symmetry.space_group_name_H-M   'P 1'
#
loop_
_entity.id
_entity.type
_entity.pdbx_description
1 polymer ?
#
loop_
_entity_poly.entity_id
_entity_poly.type
_entity_poly.pdbx_seq_one_letter_code
_entity_poly.pdbx_strand_id
1 'polypeptide(L)'
;MEYSSYHVNVPQWREITVGSHLPAELRRFAEMAHNLWWTWNEDAKSLYSGLNPELWEEAEQNPVLFLERMDYEELEALTHDGNFMRKMENVYSTFKAYLDVEPDHSRPSVAYFSMEYGLDRVLKIYSGGLGILAVDYL
;
A
#
# COMPACT_ATOMS: atom_id res chain seq x y z
N MET A 1 29.80 -52.95 -24.29
CA MET A 1 29.99 -51.79 -23.39
C MET A 1 28.65 -51.15 -23.20
N GLU A 2 27.99 -51.42 -22.06
CA GLU A 2 26.74 -50.80 -21.70
C GLU A 2 27.03 -49.44 -21.05
N TYR A 3 26.51 -48.37 -21.64
CA TYR A 3 26.56 -47.05 -21.04
C TYR A 3 25.47 -46.97 -19.94
N SER A 4 25.93 -47.02 -18.68
CA SER A 4 25.11 -46.74 -17.52
C SER A 4 24.54 -45.31 -17.62
N SER A 5 23.23 -45.21 -17.76
CA SER A 5 22.53 -43.91 -17.72
C SER A 5 22.54 -43.37 -16.29
N TYR A 6 23.37 -42.36 -16.04
CA TYR A 6 23.34 -41.61 -14.80
C TYR A 6 22.01 -40.83 -14.75
N HIS A 7 21.09 -41.25 -13.90
CA HIS A 7 19.94 -40.45 -13.55
C HIS A 7 20.42 -39.25 -12.72
N VAL A 8 20.53 -38.10 -13.36
CA VAL A 8 20.77 -36.84 -12.68
C VAL A 8 19.48 -36.49 -11.93
N ASN A 9 19.53 -36.52 -10.62
CA ASN A 9 18.44 -36.10 -9.77
C ASN A 9 18.32 -34.58 -9.88
N VAL A 10 17.46 -34.09 -10.78
CA VAL A 10 17.23 -32.65 -10.96
C VAL A 10 16.43 -32.14 -9.77
N PRO A 11 16.95 -31.19 -8.99
CA PRO A 11 16.20 -30.61 -7.89
C PRO A 11 14.86 -30.03 -8.39
N GLN A 12 13.75 -30.47 -7.83
CA GLN A 12 12.45 -29.86 -8.09
C GLN A 12 12.25 -28.70 -7.11
N TRP A 13 12.29 -27.49 -7.63
CA TRP A 13 11.96 -26.30 -6.87
C TRP A 13 10.43 -26.17 -6.78
N ARG A 14 9.94 -25.95 -5.57
CA ARG A 14 8.55 -25.53 -5.34
C ARG A 14 8.62 -24.09 -4.86
N GLU A 15 7.97 -23.21 -5.58
CA GLU A 15 7.71 -21.85 -5.10
C GLU A 15 6.61 -21.91 -4.06
N ILE A 16 6.91 -21.50 -2.83
CA ILE A 16 5.92 -21.35 -1.76
C ILE A 16 5.77 -19.84 -1.58
N THR A 17 4.68 -19.30 -2.08
CA THR A 17 4.30 -17.91 -1.83
C THR A 17 3.54 -17.88 -0.51
N VAL A 18 4.15 -17.34 0.54
CA VAL A 18 3.46 -17.03 1.80
C VAL A 18 2.87 -15.64 1.63
N GLY A 19 1.61 -15.57 1.23
CA GLY A 19 0.85 -14.33 1.22
C GLY A 19 0.21 -14.08 2.59
N SER A 20 0.15 -12.82 3.04
CA SER A 20 -0.74 -12.44 4.13
C SER A 20 -2.17 -12.73 3.70
N HIS A 21 -2.91 -13.49 4.49
CA HIS A 21 -4.32 -13.76 4.20
C HIS A 21 -5.18 -12.59 4.67
N LEU A 22 -5.20 -11.53 3.87
CA LEU A 22 -6.13 -10.44 4.12
C LEU A 22 -7.55 -10.92 3.76
N PRO A 23 -8.55 -10.76 4.65
CA PRO A 23 -9.94 -11.02 4.32
C PRO A 23 -10.37 -10.29 3.05
N ALA A 24 -11.21 -10.93 2.23
CA ALA A 24 -11.62 -10.38 0.93
C ALA A 24 -12.35 -9.02 1.08
N GLU A 25 -13.06 -8.83 2.16
CA GLU A 25 -13.78 -7.63 2.53
C GLU A 25 -12.86 -6.43 2.76
N LEU A 26 -11.60 -6.68 3.17
CA LEU A 26 -10.59 -5.65 3.44
C LEU A 26 -9.68 -5.33 2.23
N ARG A 27 -9.96 -5.89 1.04
CA ARG A 27 -9.17 -5.59 -0.18
C ARG A 27 -9.10 -4.09 -0.49
N ARG A 28 -10.22 -3.36 -0.28
CA ARG A 28 -10.29 -1.91 -0.47
C ARG A 28 -9.41 -1.15 0.50
N PHE A 29 -9.30 -1.65 1.72
CA PHE A 29 -8.41 -1.11 2.76
C PHE A 29 -6.94 -1.25 2.35
N ALA A 30 -6.55 -2.43 1.84
CA ALA A 30 -5.21 -2.64 1.31
C ALA A 30 -4.94 -1.84 0.02
N GLU A 31 -5.91 -1.69 -0.88
CA GLU A 31 -5.75 -0.88 -2.09
C GLU A 31 -5.40 0.58 -1.75
N MET A 32 -6.08 1.17 -0.76
CA MET A 32 -5.76 2.51 -0.28
C MET A 32 -4.36 2.59 0.34
N ALA A 33 -3.92 1.55 1.06
CA ALA A 33 -2.59 1.49 1.67
C ALA A 33 -1.45 1.58 0.63
N HIS A 34 -1.66 1.04 -0.56
CA HIS A 34 -0.69 1.05 -1.65
C HIS A 34 -0.69 2.33 -2.50
N ASN A 35 -1.53 3.32 -2.19
CA ASN A 35 -1.58 4.58 -2.90
C ASN A 35 -1.26 5.73 -1.96
N LEU A 36 -0.29 6.58 -2.31
CA LEU A 36 0.13 7.70 -1.47
C LEU A 36 -0.97 8.74 -1.18
N TRP A 37 -2.15 8.65 -1.82
CA TRP A 37 -3.30 9.51 -1.54
C TRP A 37 -3.64 9.60 -0.05
N TRP A 38 -3.45 8.53 0.71
CA TRP A 38 -3.68 8.52 2.15
C TRP A 38 -2.79 9.51 2.92
N THR A 39 -1.62 9.89 2.38
CA THR A 39 -0.66 10.75 3.09
C THR A 39 -1.17 12.17 3.32
N TRP A 40 -2.05 12.65 2.47
CA TRP A 40 -2.71 13.97 2.61
C TRP A 40 -4.20 13.91 2.90
N ASN A 41 -4.73 12.71 3.14
CA ASN A 41 -6.12 12.52 3.53
C ASN A 41 -6.22 12.04 4.99
N GLU A 42 -6.66 12.94 5.88
CA GLU A 42 -6.71 12.66 7.32
C GLU A 42 -7.70 11.55 7.69
N ASP A 43 -8.81 11.42 6.95
CA ASP A 43 -9.77 10.33 7.19
C ASP A 43 -9.14 8.97 6.83
N ALA A 44 -8.37 8.92 5.74
CA ALA A 44 -7.63 7.71 5.36
C ALA A 44 -6.56 7.36 6.40
N LYS A 45 -5.74 8.34 6.86
CA LYS A 45 -4.76 8.11 7.94
C LYS A 45 -5.42 7.58 9.20
N SER A 46 -6.58 8.15 9.57
CA SER A 46 -7.28 7.77 10.79
C SER A 46 -7.88 6.35 10.74
N LEU A 47 -8.03 5.75 9.56
CA LEU A 47 -8.42 4.35 9.43
C LEU A 47 -7.33 3.43 9.97
N TYR A 48 -6.05 3.74 9.73
CA TYR A 48 -4.92 2.94 10.20
C TYR A 48 -4.54 3.30 11.64
N SER A 49 -4.26 4.57 11.92
CA SER A 49 -3.79 5.02 13.23
C SER A 49 -4.81 4.83 14.35
N GLY A 50 -6.10 4.81 14.03
CA GLY A 50 -7.18 4.63 15.00
C GLY A 50 -7.44 3.17 15.41
N LEU A 51 -6.94 2.19 14.64
CA LEU A 51 -7.14 0.78 14.97
C LEU A 51 -6.18 0.30 16.06
N ASN A 52 -4.91 0.53 15.88
CA ASN A 52 -3.86 0.17 16.83
C ASN A 52 -2.74 1.21 16.76
N PRO A 53 -2.77 2.24 17.63
CA PRO A 53 -1.79 3.32 17.61
C PRO A 53 -0.35 2.85 17.88
N GLU A 54 -0.17 1.83 18.71
CA GLU A 54 1.16 1.29 19.04
C GLU A 54 1.74 0.59 17.80
N LEU A 55 1.00 -0.30 17.19
CA LEU A 55 1.40 -0.99 15.97
C LEU A 55 1.62 0.00 14.81
N TRP A 56 0.82 1.07 14.73
CA TRP A 56 0.99 2.13 13.75
C TRP A 56 2.35 2.80 13.86
N GLU A 57 2.79 3.14 15.09
CA GLU A 57 4.12 3.70 15.31
C GLU A 57 5.23 2.69 15.03
N GLU A 58 5.07 1.42 15.47
CA GLU A 58 6.01 0.34 15.17
C GLU A 58 6.17 0.07 13.67
N ALA A 59 5.10 0.24 12.91
CA ALA A 59 5.10 0.16 11.45
C ALA A 59 5.66 1.42 10.77
N GLU A 60 6.28 2.33 11.52
CA GLU A 60 6.81 3.61 11.01
C GLU A 60 5.73 4.44 10.30
N GLN A 61 4.49 4.32 10.71
CA GLN A 61 3.29 4.93 10.11
C GLN A 61 3.12 4.56 8.62
N ASN A 62 3.57 3.38 8.25
CA ASN A 62 3.41 2.81 6.91
C ASN A 62 2.21 1.85 6.91
N PRO A 63 1.11 2.16 6.20
CA PRO A 63 -0.10 1.34 6.23
C PRO A 63 0.08 -0.05 5.63
N VAL A 64 1.03 -0.23 4.69
CA VAL A 64 1.34 -1.55 4.13
C VAL A 64 1.98 -2.43 5.21
N LEU A 65 3.04 -1.91 5.88
CA LEU A 65 3.69 -2.63 6.98
C LEU A 65 2.74 -2.85 8.16
N PHE A 66 1.85 -1.90 8.42
CA PHE A 66 0.83 -2.02 9.45
C PHE A 66 -0.08 -3.22 9.19
N LEU A 67 -0.63 -3.33 7.97
CA LEU A 67 -1.49 -4.45 7.57
C LEU A 67 -0.75 -5.80 7.55
N GLU A 68 0.53 -5.80 7.17
CA GLU A 68 1.37 -7.02 7.19
C GLU A 68 1.65 -7.54 8.61
N ARG A 69 1.66 -6.64 9.60
CA ARG A 69 1.96 -6.97 11.01
C ARG A 69 0.73 -7.25 11.84
N MET A 70 -0.46 -6.89 11.37
CA MET A 70 -1.72 -7.21 12.04
C MET A 70 -1.96 -8.72 12.03
N ASP A 71 -2.44 -9.25 13.15
CA ASP A 71 -2.86 -10.64 13.23
C ASP A 71 -4.13 -10.90 12.41
N TYR A 72 -4.22 -12.12 11.84
CA TYR A 72 -5.38 -12.50 11.03
C TYR A 72 -6.71 -12.40 11.82
N GLU A 73 -6.70 -12.76 13.10
CA GLU A 73 -7.88 -12.68 13.96
C GLU A 73 -8.35 -11.23 14.14
N GLU A 74 -7.41 -10.28 14.26
CA GLU A 74 -7.74 -8.86 14.32
C GLU A 74 -8.33 -8.36 13.00
N LEU A 75 -7.73 -8.75 11.87
CA LEU A 75 -8.24 -8.41 10.54
C LEU A 75 -9.64 -9.00 10.30
N GLU A 76 -9.86 -10.24 10.71
CA GLU A 76 -11.18 -10.88 10.60
C GLU A 76 -12.21 -10.17 11.47
N ALA A 77 -11.85 -9.78 12.69
CA ALA A 77 -12.75 -9.02 13.59
C ALA A 77 -13.20 -7.70 12.97
N LEU A 78 -12.33 -7.01 12.21
CA LEU A 78 -12.69 -5.76 11.53
C LEU A 78 -13.81 -5.96 10.49
N THR A 79 -13.87 -7.12 9.83
CA THR A 79 -14.94 -7.42 8.86
C THR A 79 -16.31 -7.47 9.50
N HIS A 80 -16.37 -7.75 10.80
CA HIS A 80 -17.58 -7.80 11.60
C HIS A 80 -17.91 -6.48 12.32
N ASP A 81 -16.97 -5.52 12.32
CA ASP A 81 -17.23 -4.17 12.83
C ASP A 81 -17.93 -3.30 11.78
N GLY A 82 -19.25 -3.23 11.88
CA GLY A 82 -20.05 -2.44 10.95
C GLY A 82 -19.77 -0.92 10.97
N ASN A 83 -19.20 -0.38 12.05
CA ASN A 83 -18.79 1.02 12.10
C ASN A 83 -17.49 1.24 11.31
N PHE A 84 -16.51 0.38 11.52
CA PHE A 84 -15.27 0.41 10.77
C PHE A 84 -15.53 0.21 9.27
N MET A 85 -16.28 -0.84 8.89
CA MET A 85 -16.59 -1.14 7.49
C MET A 85 -17.27 0.02 6.77
N ARG A 86 -18.22 0.70 7.43
CA ARG A 86 -18.89 1.88 6.87
C ARG A 86 -17.93 3.07 6.72
N LYS A 87 -17.06 3.31 7.72
CA LYS A 87 -16.05 4.38 7.64
C LYS A 87 -15.07 4.10 6.51
N MET A 88 -14.57 2.88 6.41
CA MET A 88 -13.68 2.44 5.34
C MET A 88 -14.31 2.63 3.96
N GLU A 89 -15.57 2.24 3.78
CA GLU A 89 -16.29 2.38 2.50
C GLU A 89 -16.47 3.85 2.09
N ASN A 90 -16.77 4.73 3.05
CA ASN A 90 -16.88 6.16 2.78
C ASN A 90 -15.53 6.76 2.33
N VAL A 91 -14.45 6.42 3.02
CA VAL A 91 -13.09 6.86 2.64
C VAL A 91 -12.69 6.30 1.29
N TYR A 92 -12.98 5.01 1.03
CA TYR A 92 -12.72 4.39 -0.26
C TYR A 92 -13.50 5.04 -1.41
N SER A 93 -14.74 5.43 -1.17
CA SER A 93 -15.55 6.17 -2.15
C SER A 93 -14.89 7.51 -2.50
N THR A 94 -14.36 8.24 -1.51
CA THR A 94 -13.63 9.49 -1.73
C THR A 94 -12.32 9.25 -2.50
N PHE A 95 -11.62 8.18 -2.17
CA PHE A 95 -10.41 7.76 -2.89
C PHE A 95 -10.70 7.46 -4.36
N LYS A 96 -11.77 6.71 -4.64
CA LYS A 96 -12.17 6.41 -6.02
C LYS A 96 -12.58 7.67 -6.78
N ALA A 97 -13.35 8.55 -6.14
CA ALA A 97 -13.73 9.83 -6.75
C ALA A 97 -12.50 10.69 -7.12
N TYR A 98 -11.45 10.65 -6.29
CA TYR A 98 -10.17 11.31 -6.61
C TYR A 98 -9.48 10.68 -7.83
N LEU A 99 -9.44 9.34 -7.91
CA LEU A 99 -8.80 8.64 -9.02
C LEU A 99 -9.56 8.77 -10.34
N ASP A 100 -10.89 8.90 -10.28
CA ASP A 100 -11.76 8.96 -11.45
C ASP A 100 -11.91 10.39 -11.99
N VAL A 101 -11.13 11.37 -11.49
CA VAL A 101 -11.10 12.74 -12.03
C VAL A 101 -10.53 12.72 -13.45
N GLU A 102 -11.35 13.12 -14.41
CA GLU A 102 -10.92 13.24 -15.80
C GLU A 102 -9.91 14.39 -15.97
N PRO A 103 -8.81 14.18 -16.70
CA PRO A 103 -7.85 15.23 -17.00
C PRO A 103 -8.48 16.39 -17.77
N ASP A 104 -8.13 17.63 -17.42
CA ASP A 104 -8.52 18.81 -18.21
C ASP A 104 -7.68 18.90 -19.49
N HIS A 105 -8.18 18.35 -20.57
CA HIS A 105 -7.54 18.35 -21.88
C HIS A 105 -7.45 19.75 -22.54
N SER A 106 -8.05 20.79 -21.95
CA SER A 106 -7.89 22.18 -22.42
C SER A 106 -6.54 22.80 -22.01
N ARG A 107 -5.85 22.17 -21.05
CA ARG A 107 -4.54 22.62 -20.55
C ARG A 107 -3.40 21.82 -21.19
N PRO A 108 -2.23 22.46 -21.39
CA PRO A 108 -1.06 21.71 -21.86
C PRO A 108 -0.66 20.66 -20.84
N SER A 109 -0.36 19.44 -21.31
CA SER A 109 0.22 18.41 -20.45
C SER A 109 1.68 18.76 -20.15
N VAL A 110 2.01 18.81 -18.87
CA VAL A 110 3.39 19.06 -18.40
C VAL A 110 3.87 17.83 -17.65
N ALA A 111 5.05 17.33 -17.99
CA ALA A 111 5.72 16.26 -17.27
C ALA A 111 6.96 16.83 -16.57
N TYR A 112 7.04 16.62 -15.26
CA TYR A 112 8.21 16.96 -14.45
C TYR A 112 8.99 15.69 -14.11
N PHE A 113 10.27 15.66 -14.43
CA PHE A 113 11.15 14.53 -14.17
C PHE A 113 12.17 14.91 -13.11
N SER A 114 12.25 14.14 -12.03
CA SER A 114 13.26 14.29 -11.00
C SER A 114 13.75 12.91 -10.57
N MET A 115 15.00 12.85 -10.10
CA MET A 115 15.55 11.62 -9.49
C MET A 115 15.09 11.45 -8.04
N GLU A 116 14.59 12.52 -7.41
CA GLU A 116 14.16 12.53 -6.02
C GLU A 116 12.80 13.19 -5.90
N TYR A 117 11.93 12.63 -5.04
CA TYR A 117 10.65 13.22 -4.64
C TYR A 117 10.44 13.02 -3.13
N GLY A 118 10.34 14.10 -2.38
CA GLY A 118 10.08 14.10 -0.95
C GLY A 118 8.58 14.10 -0.63
N LEU A 119 7.81 13.18 -1.20
CA LEU A 119 6.34 13.11 -1.07
C LEU A 119 5.90 12.73 0.34
N ASP A 120 6.48 11.68 0.89
CA ASP A 120 6.23 11.20 2.24
C ASP A 120 7.42 10.39 2.75
N ARG A 121 7.57 10.30 4.08
CA ARG A 121 8.66 9.57 4.73
C ARG A 121 8.65 8.06 4.48
N VAL A 122 7.48 7.49 4.18
CA VAL A 122 7.36 6.05 3.84
C VAL A 122 7.95 5.74 2.48
N LEU A 123 8.05 6.75 1.60
CA LEU A 123 8.65 6.64 0.27
C LEU A 123 10.07 7.20 0.29
N LYS A 124 11.04 6.34 0.58
CA LYS A 124 12.46 6.71 0.78
C LYS A 124 13.20 6.93 -0.56
N ILE A 125 12.74 7.87 -1.39
CA ILE A 125 13.31 8.21 -2.70
C ILE A 125 13.88 9.64 -2.75
N TYR A 126 14.21 10.22 -1.60
CA TYR A 126 14.85 11.53 -1.52
C TYR A 126 15.86 11.58 -0.38
N SER A 127 16.86 12.44 -0.50
CA SER A 127 17.91 12.63 0.51
C SER A 127 18.19 14.08 0.84
N GLY A 128 17.49 15.04 0.24
CA GLY A 128 17.78 16.46 0.46
C GLY A 128 16.78 17.42 -0.17
N GLY A 129 17.19 18.67 -0.30
CA GLY A 129 16.34 19.77 -0.77
C GLY A 129 15.82 19.60 -2.19
N LEU A 130 16.50 18.82 -3.04
CA LEU A 130 16.04 18.56 -4.41
C LEU A 130 14.69 17.80 -4.42
N GLY A 131 14.52 16.82 -3.53
CA GLY A 131 13.28 16.07 -3.41
C GLY A 131 12.12 16.92 -2.91
N ILE A 132 12.37 17.84 -1.99
CA ILE A 132 11.37 18.81 -1.50
C ILE A 132 10.97 19.79 -2.61
N LEU A 133 11.94 20.35 -3.31
CA LEU A 133 11.69 21.24 -4.44
C LEU A 133 10.87 20.57 -5.55
N ALA A 134 11.12 19.28 -5.82
CA ALA A 134 10.40 18.53 -6.82
C ALA A 134 8.91 18.38 -6.47
N VAL A 135 8.58 18.24 -5.19
CA VAL A 135 7.18 18.15 -4.71
C VAL A 135 6.46 19.49 -4.81
N ASP A 136 7.17 20.61 -4.60
CA ASP A 136 6.59 21.94 -4.72
C ASP A 136 6.09 22.27 -6.15
N TYR A 137 6.51 21.49 -7.15
CA TYR A 137 6.08 21.61 -8.55
C TYR A 137 4.93 20.68 -8.94
N LEU A 138 4.52 19.77 -8.06
CA LEU A 138 3.41 18.82 -8.30
C LEU A 138 2.09 19.38 -7.79
#